data_fc60c9cd2c73b41c35b8626e5dadeb71
#
_entry.id   fc60c9cd2c73b41c35b8626e5dadeb71
#
_cell.length_a   1.000
_cell.length_b   1.000
_cell.length_c   1.000
_cell.angle_alpha   90.00
_cell.angle_beta   90.00
_cell.angle_gamma   90.00
#
_symmetry.space_group_name_H-M   'P 1'
#
loop_
_entity.id
_entity.type
_entity.pdbx_description
1 polymer ?
#
loop_
_entity_poly.entity_id
_entity_poly.type
_entity_poly.pdbx_seq_one_letter_code
_entity_poly.pdbx_strand_id
1 'polypeptide(L)'
;MLADIHNHSCLSPCGSLHLSPRRLIEIGSVRGLELMALTDHNSSLNCPAFAKISHEYGIIPLFGMEATTSEEIHILCLFTNLDASMAFSEYAYSILTPFINNPERTGDQVFVDEDDNIEGEVEYYLINPLDLSVDNIGAKVQEYGGIVIPAHVDRPAFSMTSQLGIVVDGPWAAVECVRIPPGLNGSPVDTLNFPLTTSSDAHYSEHVGRRPFVLDVDREELQPGGIGTEAKIDVLKRALGRRPRYILEH
;
A
#
# COMPACT_ATOMS: atom_id res chain seq x y z
N MET A 1 14.52 1.99 -10.21
CA MET A 1 13.22 2.65 -10.48
C MET A 1 12.83 3.52 -9.31
N LEU A 2 12.26 4.71 -9.57
CA LEU A 2 11.65 5.56 -8.53
C LEU A 2 10.27 5.01 -8.17
N ALA A 3 10.08 4.69 -6.89
CA ALA A 3 8.90 3.95 -6.41
C ALA A 3 8.17 4.70 -5.28
N ASP A 4 6.85 4.58 -5.26
CA ASP A 4 5.96 4.98 -4.17
C ASP A 4 4.88 3.91 -3.99
N ILE A 5 4.98 3.14 -2.91
CA ILE A 5 4.19 1.91 -2.73
C ILE A 5 3.12 2.01 -1.65
N HIS A 6 2.77 3.22 -1.22
CA HIS A 6 1.71 3.47 -0.25
C HIS A 6 0.93 4.72 -0.64
N ASN A 7 -0.21 4.53 -1.27
CA ASN A 7 -1.08 5.61 -1.73
C ASN A 7 -2.55 5.18 -1.62
N HIS A 8 -3.41 6.16 -1.27
CA HIS A 8 -4.85 6.00 -1.17
C HIS A 8 -5.56 6.73 -2.29
N SER A 9 -6.76 6.26 -2.61
CA SER A 9 -7.65 6.90 -3.56
C SER A 9 -8.95 7.40 -2.89
N CYS A 10 -9.90 7.82 -3.71
CA CYS A 10 -11.26 8.18 -3.27
C CYS A 10 -12.04 7.04 -2.60
N LEU A 11 -11.51 5.81 -2.59
CA LEU A 11 -12.09 4.69 -1.89
C LEU A 11 -11.80 4.73 -0.37
N SER A 12 -10.67 5.31 0.01
CA SER A 12 -10.29 5.46 1.42
C SER A 12 -11.03 6.64 2.06
N PRO A 13 -11.86 6.41 3.10
CA PRO A 13 -12.77 7.45 3.62
C PRO A 13 -12.05 8.62 4.31
N CYS A 14 -10.77 8.44 4.68
CA CYS A 14 -9.90 9.49 5.23
C CYS A 14 -9.20 10.33 4.14
N GLY A 15 -9.37 9.96 2.87
CA GLY A 15 -8.76 10.61 1.72
C GLY A 15 -9.68 11.63 1.04
N SER A 16 -9.14 12.29 0.02
CA SER A 16 -9.89 13.22 -0.82
C SER A 16 -10.68 12.47 -1.90
N LEU A 17 -11.98 12.75 -2.05
CA LEU A 17 -12.77 12.26 -3.18
C LEU A 17 -12.21 12.67 -4.56
N HIS A 18 -11.41 13.73 -4.62
CA HIS A 18 -10.77 14.16 -5.86
C HIS A 18 -9.49 13.38 -6.20
N LEU A 19 -9.04 12.48 -5.33
CA LEU A 19 -7.87 11.64 -5.57
C LEU A 19 -8.30 10.29 -6.16
N SER A 20 -8.85 10.33 -7.37
CA SER A 20 -9.17 9.13 -8.14
C SER A 20 -7.90 8.36 -8.55
N PRO A 21 -8.00 7.08 -8.96
CA PRO A 21 -6.87 6.35 -9.55
C PRO A 21 -6.22 7.09 -10.72
N ARG A 22 -7.00 7.75 -11.59
CA ARG A 22 -6.49 8.58 -12.68
C ARG A 22 -5.67 9.75 -12.16
N ARG A 23 -6.23 10.50 -11.21
CA ARG A 23 -5.54 11.64 -10.64
C ARG A 23 -4.24 11.27 -9.93
N LEU A 24 -4.25 10.14 -9.23
CA LEU A 24 -3.07 9.59 -8.56
C LEU A 24 -1.93 9.30 -9.57
N ILE A 25 -2.24 8.59 -10.65
CA ILE A 25 -1.28 8.24 -11.70
C ILE A 25 -0.78 9.47 -12.46
N GLU A 26 -1.64 10.42 -12.82
CA GLU A 26 -1.25 11.67 -13.46
C GLU A 26 -0.18 12.42 -12.65
N ILE A 27 -0.43 12.59 -11.35
CA ILE A 27 0.51 13.28 -10.47
C ILE A 27 1.80 12.48 -10.33
N GLY A 28 1.71 11.16 -10.13
CA GLY A 28 2.86 10.28 -10.03
C GLY A 28 3.75 10.34 -11.28
N SER A 29 3.14 10.32 -12.46
CA SER A 29 3.83 10.46 -13.75
C SER A 29 4.58 11.80 -13.85
N VAL A 30 3.92 12.91 -13.51
CA VAL A 30 4.56 14.25 -13.51
C VAL A 30 5.74 14.31 -12.53
N ARG A 31 5.67 13.58 -11.41
CA ARG A 31 6.74 13.48 -10.41
C ARG A 31 7.82 12.45 -10.75
N GLY A 32 7.71 11.79 -11.90
CA GLY A 32 8.70 10.83 -12.40
C GLY A 32 8.67 9.48 -11.71
N LEU A 33 7.57 9.14 -11.05
CA LEU A 33 7.40 7.80 -10.47
C LEU A 33 7.30 6.76 -11.58
N GLU A 34 8.02 5.65 -11.42
CA GLU A 34 8.08 4.54 -12.39
C GLU A 34 7.34 3.31 -11.89
N LEU A 35 7.19 3.17 -10.56
CA LEU A 35 6.44 2.11 -9.90
C LEU A 35 5.56 2.74 -8.82
N MET A 36 4.28 2.40 -8.83
CA MET A 36 3.32 2.88 -7.83
C MET A 36 2.45 1.74 -7.34
N ALA A 37 2.10 1.75 -6.05
CA ALA A 37 1.04 0.91 -5.52
C ALA A 37 -0.19 1.74 -5.17
N LEU A 38 -1.37 1.13 -5.38
CA LEU A 38 -2.62 1.57 -4.80
C LEU A 38 -2.96 0.66 -3.61
N THR A 39 -3.16 1.26 -2.44
CA THR A 39 -3.27 0.56 -1.16
C THR A 39 -4.37 1.19 -0.29
N ASP A 40 -5.57 1.32 -0.82
CA ASP A 40 -6.72 1.79 -0.05
C ASP A 40 -6.97 0.92 1.19
N HIS A 41 -7.59 1.48 2.23
CA HIS A 41 -7.88 0.74 3.46
C HIS A 41 -8.73 -0.49 3.19
N ASN A 42 -8.26 -1.66 3.58
CA ASN A 42 -8.93 -2.96 3.54
C ASN A 42 -9.65 -3.33 2.23
N SER A 43 -9.29 -2.68 1.11
CA SER A 43 -9.96 -2.90 -0.18
C SER A 43 -9.04 -2.66 -1.37
N SER A 44 -9.23 -3.44 -2.43
CA SER A 44 -8.56 -3.26 -3.73
C SER A 44 -9.53 -2.88 -4.85
N LEU A 45 -10.74 -2.41 -4.54
CA LEU A 45 -11.79 -2.18 -5.54
C LEU A 45 -11.43 -1.12 -6.60
N ASN A 46 -10.53 -0.19 -6.30
CA ASN A 46 -10.01 0.77 -7.28
C ASN A 46 -8.77 0.27 -8.05
N CYS A 47 -8.23 -0.91 -7.72
CA CYS A 47 -7.10 -1.48 -8.44
C CYS A 47 -7.37 -1.81 -9.92
N PRO A 48 -8.57 -2.22 -10.36
CA PRO A 48 -8.86 -2.42 -11.79
C PRO A 48 -8.71 -1.14 -12.62
N ALA A 49 -9.27 -0.02 -12.18
CA ALA A 49 -9.09 1.29 -12.82
C ALA A 49 -7.62 1.71 -12.80
N PHE A 50 -6.97 1.58 -11.64
CA PHE A 50 -5.55 1.88 -11.46
C PHE A 50 -4.65 1.09 -12.42
N ALA A 51 -4.93 -0.20 -12.67
CA ALA A 51 -4.17 -1.04 -13.59
C ALA A 51 -4.23 -0.53 -15.04
N LYS A 52 -5.45 -0.19 -15.53
CA LYS A 52 -5.66 0.34 -16.89
C LYS A 52 -4.91 1.67 -17.09
N ILE A 53 -5.10 2.60 -16.14
CA ILE A 53 -4.51 3.93 -16.22
C ILE A 53 -2.97 3.85 -16.09
N SER A 54 -2.44 3.01 -15.21
CA SER A 54 -1.00 2.80 -15.08
C SER A 54 -0.36 2.36 -16.39
N HIS A 55 -1.03 1.51 -17.15
CA HIS A 55 -0.58 1.08 -18.46
C HIS A 55 -0.53 2.25 -19.46
N GLU A 56 -1.52 3.15 -19.45
CA GLU A 56 -1.56 4.34 -20.32
C GLU A 56 -0.36 5.27 -20.09
N TYR A 57 0.03 5.45 -18.81
CA TYR A 57 1.13 6.33 -18.41
C TYR A 57 2.48 5.62 -18.33
N GLY A 58 2.52 4.32 -18.60
CA GLY A 58 3.73 3.52 -18.53
C GLY A 58 4.30 3.40 -17.11
N ILE A 59 3.49 3.49 -16.07
CA ILE A 59 3.86 3.22 -14.67
C ILE A 59 3.65 1.73 -14.40
N ILE A 60 4.58 1.10 -13.67
CA ILE A 60 4.42 -0.29 -13.23
C ILE A 60 3.51 -0.30 -12.00
N PRO A 61 2.32 -0.91 -12.05
CA PRO A 61 1.43 -0.98 -10.92
C PRO A 61 1.78 -2.12 -9.98
N LEU A 62 1.66 -1.86 -8.68
CA LEU A 62 1.41 -2.86 -7.65
C LEU A 62 -0.01 -2.68 -7.14
N PHE A 63 -0.65 -3.78 -6.84
CA PHE A 63 -2.04 -3.81 -6.37
C PHE A 63 -2.07 -4.24 -4.91
N GLY A 64 -3.03 -3.75 -4.17
CA GLY A 64 -3.16 -4.19 -2.79
C GLY A 64 -4.03 -3.32 -1.93
N MET A 65 -3.73 -3.36 -0.65
CA MET A 65 -4.43 -2.58 0.36
C MET A 65 -3.53 -2.29 1.55
N GLU A 66 -3.87 -1.26 2.31
CA GLU A 66 -3.42 -1.08 3.66
C GLU A 66 -4.42 -1.77 4.61
N ALA A 67 -4.09 -2.99 5.04
CA ALA A 67 -4.95 -3.76 5.92
C ALA A 67 -4.79 -3.29 7.37
N THR A 68 -5.91 -3.13 8.09
CA THR A 68 -5.93 -2.88 9.53
C THR A 68 -6.11 -4.20 10.27
N THR A 69 -5.09 -4.64 11.03
CA THR A 69 -5.18 -5.89 11.81
C THR A 69 -6.08 -5.75 13.03
N SER A 70 -6.38 -6.88 13.70
CA SER A 70 -7.18 -6.89 14.95
C SER A 70 -6.54 -6.09 16.10
N GLU A 71 -5.22 -5.83 16.03
CA GLU A 71 -4.48 -4.99 16.96
C GLU A 71 -4.45 -3.51 16.54
N GLU A 72 -5.21 -3.13 15.49
CA GLU A 72 -5.21 -1.79 14.91
C GLU A 72 -3.83 -1.37 14.35
N ILE A 73 -3.10 -2.32 13.77
CA ILE A 73 -1.83 -2.09 13.09
C ILE A 73 -2.07 -2.09 11.58
N HIS A 74 -1.53 -1.10 10.89
CA HIS A 74 -1.59 -1.04 9.43
C HIS A 74 -0.46 -1.86 8.80
N ILE A 75 -0.84 -2.71 7.83
CA ILE A 75 0.06 -3.58 7.07
C ILE A 75 -0.24 -3.41 5.58
N LEU A 76 0.76 -3.03 4.80
CA LEU A 76 0.65 -3.06 3.34
C LEU A 76 0.65 -4.52 2.88
N CYS A 77 -0.41 -4.91 2.19
CA CYS A 77 -0.57 -6.20 1.51
C CYS A 77 -0.44 -5.95 0.02
N LEU A 78 0.69 -6.35 -0.60
CA LEU A 78 1.03 -5.98 -1.97
C LEU A 78 1.09 -7.20 -2.89
N PHE A 79 0.57 -7.03 -4.09
CA PHE A 79 0.51 -8.04 -5.14
C PHE A 79 1.00 -7.47 -6.47
N THR A 80 1.63 -8.32 -7.29
CA THR A 80 1.98 -8.00 -8.68
C THR A 80 0.93 -8.50 -9.68
N ASN A 81 -0.08 -9.22 -9.19
CA ASN A 81 -1.20 -9.76 -9.96
C ASN A 81 -2.51 -9.15 -9.46
N LEU A 82 -3.29 -8.56 -10.37
CA LEU A 82 -4.55 -7.91 -10.04
C LEU A 82 -5.59 -8.89 -9.51
N ASP A 83 -5.75 -10.06 -10.15
CA ASP A 83 -6.76 -11.05 -9.73
C ASP A 83 -6.47 -11.57 -8.32
N ALA A 84 -5.19 -11.76 -7.97
CA ALA A 84 -4.77 -12.15 -6.63
C ALA A 84 -5.11 -11.06 -5.58
N SER A 85 -4.88 -9.79 -5.92
CA SER A 85 -5.24 -8.65 -5.06
C SER A 85 -6.75 -8.57 -4.86
N MET A 86 -7.54 -8.74 -5.94
CA MET A 86 -9.00 -8.71 -5.86
C MET A 86 -9.54 -9.88 -5.02
N ALA A 87 -9.01 -11.09 -5.20
CA ALA A 87 -9.40 -12.26 -4.40
C ALA A 87 -9.06 -12.06 -2.90
N PHE A 88 -7.90 -11.46 -2.59
CA PHE A 88 -7.57 -11.11 -1.22
C PHE A 88 -8.50 -10.01 -0.67
N SER A 89 -8.92 -9.05 -1.51
CA SER A 89 -9.87 -8.00 -1.13
C SER A 89 -11.25 -8.57 -0.76
N GLU A 90 -11.75 -9.55 -1.51
CA GLU A 90 -13.00 -10.25 -1.17
C GLU A 90 -12.88 -10.98 0.18
N TYR A 91 -11.75 -11.67 0.41
CA TYR A 91 -11.47 -12.30 1.68
C TYR A 91 -11.43 -11.26 2.82
N ALA A 92 -10.68 -10.19 2.66
CA ALA A 92 -10.55 -9.12 3.66
C ALA A 92 -11.92 -8.52 4.01
N TYR A 93 -12.76 -8.25 3.01
CA TYR A 93 -14.11 -7.74 3.24
C TYR A 93 -14.99 -8.74 4.02
N SER A 94 -14.83 -10.04 3.80
CA SER A 94 -15.58 -11.10 4.50
C SER A 94 -15.28 -11.20 6.00
N ILE A 95 -14.11 -10.70 6.42
CA ILE A 95 -13.65 -10.68 7.82
C ILE A 95 -13.53 -9.27 8.40
N LEU A 96 -13.98 -8.26 7.65
CA LEU A 96 -14.03 -6.87 8.12
C LEU A 96 -15.07 -6.73 9.22
N THR A 97 -14.72 -6.02 10.30
CA THR A 97 -15.69 -5.71 11.37
C THR A 97 -16.89 -4.96 10.79
N PRO A 98 -18.13 -5.52 10.84
CA PRO A 98 -19.27 -5.01 10.11
C PRO A 98 -19.89 -3.78 10.81
N PHE A 99 -19.38 -2.61 10.48
CA PHE A 99 -19.90 -1.34 10.92
C PHE A 99 -20.26 -0.51 9.70
N ILE A 100 -21.53 -0.18 9.53
CA ILE A 100 -22.02 0.58 8.37
C ILE A 100 -21.37 1.96 8.34
N ASN A 101 -20.80 2.31 7.19
CA ASN A 101 -20.21 3.64 6.99
C ASN A 101 -21.25 4.73 7.11
N ASN A 102 -20.83 5.87 7.63
CA ASN A 102 -21.62 7.10 7.66
C ASN A 102 -20.84 8.22 6.96
N PRO A 103 -21.07 8.47 5.66
CA PRO A 103 -20.28 9.42 4.88
C PRO A 103 -20.21 10.83 5.49
N GLU A 104 -21.26 11.30 6.16
CA GLU A 104 -21.27 12.62 6.82
C GLU A 104 -20.27 12.72 7.99
N ARG A 105 -19.85 11.58 8.55
CA ARG A 105 -18.94 11.53 9.72
C ARG A 105 -17.57 10.99 9.38
N THR A 106 -17.50 10.03 8.48
CA THR A 106 -16.32 9.21 8.22
C THR A 106 -15.77 9.37 6.81
N GLY A 107 -16.50 10.03 5.91
CA GLY A 107 -16.15 10.20 4.50
C GLY A 107 -16.79 9.15 3.60
N ASP A 108 -16.77 9.44 2.30
CA ASP A 108 -17.26 8.54 1.25
C ASP A 108 -16.25 7.41 0.99
N GLN A 109 -16.74 6.29 0.45
CA GLN A 109 -15.94 5.11 0.10
C GLN A 109 -16.33 4.62 -1.28
N VAL A 110 -16.05 5.46 -2.29
CA VAL A 110 -16.47 5.19 -3.68
C VAL A 110 -15.38 4.47 -4.46
N PHE A 111 -15.81 3.52 -5.31
CA PHE A 111 -14.94 2.95 -6.32
C PHE A 111 -15.40 3.39 -7.71
N VAL A 112 -14.42 3.53 -8.61
CA VAL A 112 -14.59 4.18 -9.91
C VAL A 112 -14.01 3.35 -11.04
N ASP A 113 -14.47 3.62 -12.26
CA ASP A 113 -13.84 3.12 -13.48
C ASP A 113 -12.64 4.00 -13.90
N GLU A 114 -12.03 3.67 -15.03
CA GLU A 114 -10.89 4.40 -15.58
C GLU A 114 -11.19 5.81 -16.06
N ASP A 115 -12.44 6.16 -16.24
CA ASP A 115 -12.93 7.48 -16.67
C ASP A 115 -13.47 8.31 -15.49
N ASP A 116 -13.20 7.88 -14.24
CA ASP A 116 -13.66 8.50 -12.98
C ASP A 116 -15.19 8.45 -12.79
N ASN A 117 -15.91 7.57 -13.49
CA ASN A 117 -17.32 7.34 -13.21
C ASN A 117 -17.45 6.46 -11.96
N ILE A 118 -18.32 6.86 -11.03
CA ILE A 118 -18.61 6.09 -9.81
C ILE A 118 -19.36 4.81 -10.20
N GLU A 119 -18.76 3.65 -9.91
CA GLU A 119 -19.37 2.33 -10.08
C GLU A 119 -20.13 1.86 -8.84
N GLY A 120 -19.78 2.38 -7.65
CA GLY A 120 -20.49 2.09 -6.42
C GLY A 120 -19.81 2.63 -5.18
N GLU A 121 -20.38 2.29 -4.03
CA GLU A 121 -19.89 2.63 -2.70
C GLU A 121 -19.78 1.38 -1.83
N VAL A 122 -18.80 1.37 -0.92
CA VAL A 122 -18.63 0.27 0.04
C VAL A 122 -19.47 0.53 1.29
N GLU A 123 -20.25 -0.48 1.69
CA GLU A 123 -21.23 -0.36 2.79
C GLU A 123 -20.55 -0.27 4.16
N TYR A 124 -19.56 -1.15 4.43
CA TYR A 124 -18.88 -1.19 5.72
C TYR A 124 -17.68 -0.25 5.75
N TYR A 125 -17.47 0.39 6.92
CA TYR A 125 -16.38 1.34 7.14
C TYR A 125 -15.02 0.65 6.98
N LEU A 126 -14.30 1.01 5.94
CA LEU A 126 -13.09 0.31 5.50
C LEU A 126 -11.90 0.44 6.46
N ILE A 127 -11.86 1.44 7.37
CA ILE A 127 -10.75 1.58 8.33
C ILE A 127 -10.91 0.64 9.54
N ASN A 128 -12.09 0.03 9.73
CA ASN A 128 -12.30 -0.93 10.80
C ASN A 128 -11.31 -2.10 10.72
N PRO A 129 -10.94 -2.70 11.88
CA PRO A 129 -10.03 -3.83 11.88
C PRO A 129 -10.66 -5.07 11.23
N LEU A 130 -9.81 -5.82 10.54
CA LEU A 130 -10.07 -7.17 10.09
C LEU A 130 -10.01 -8.14 11.29
N ASP A 131 -10.79 -9.20 11.27
CA ASP A 131 -10.61 -10.34 12.19
C ASP A 131 -9.39 -11.18 11.76
N LEU A 132 -8.24 -10.52 11.75
CA LEU A 132 -6.96 -11.10 11.33
C LEU A 132 -5.81 -10.41 12.09
N SER A 133 -5.08 -11.19 12.89
CA SER A 133 -3.99 -10.67 13.70
C SER A 133 -2.71 -10.39 12.90
N VAL A 134 -1.84 -9.56 13.48
CA VAL A 134 -0.50 -9.27 12.95
C VAL A 134 0.33 -10.54 12.74
N ASP A 135 0.18 -11.55 13.61
CA ASP A 135 0.89 -12.83 13.49
C ASP A 135 0.43 -13.67 12.28
N ASN A 136 -0.81 -13.52 11.85
CA ASN A 136 -1.43 -14.36 10.83
C ASN A 136 -1.51 -13.70 9.46
N ILE A 137 -1.51 -12.36 9.38
CA ILE A 137 -1.73 -11.63 8.12
C ILE A 137 -0.67 -11.96 7.07
N GLY A 138 0.59 -12.13 7.48
CA GLY A 138 1.67 -12.44 6.56
C GLY A 138 1.49 -13.78 5.85
N ALA A 139 1.15 -14.84 6.61
CA ALA A 139 0.86 -16.15 6.04
C ALA A 139 -0.36 -16.11 5.12
N LYS A 140 -1.41 -15.38 5.54
CA LYS A 140 -2.63 -15.26 4.74
C LYS A 140 -2.37 -14.54 3.41
N VAL A 141 -1.66 -13.43 3.39
CA VAL A 141 -1.30 -12.72 2.14
C VAL A 141 -0.43 -13.59 1.23
N GLN A 142 0.50 -14.37 1.80
CA GLN A 142 1.33 -15.30 1.01
C GLN A 142 0.52 -16.42 0.35
N GLU A 143 -0.58 -16.90 0.95
CA GLU A 143 -1.50 -17.87 0.33
C GLU A 143 -2.09 -17.33 -0.99
N TYR A 144 -2.28 -16.01 -1.10
CA TYR A 144 -2.73 -15.33 -2.31
C TYR A 144 -1.58 -14.86 -3.22
N GLY A 145 -0.32 -15.19 -2.89
CA GLY A 145 0.85 -14.83 -3.69
C GLY A 145 1.34 -13.39 -3.51
N GLY A 146 0.99 -12.75 -2.39
CA GLY A 146 1.40 -11.39 -2.04
C GLY A 146 2.59 -11.34 -1.08
N ILE A 147 3.01 -10.12 -0.76
CA ILE A 147 3.97 -9.77 0.29
C ILE A 147 3.36 -8.80 1.28
N VAL A 148 3.95 -8.72 2.46
CA VAL A 148 3.53 -7.81 3.53
C VAL A 148 4.66 -6.91 3.99
N ILE A 149 4.31 -5.65 4.28
CA ILE A 149 5.20 -4.61 4.79
C ILE A 149 4.47 -3.89 5.92
N PRO A 150 4.92 -3.96 7.17
CA PRO A 150 4.37 -3.11 8.23
C PRO A 150 4.47 -1.64 7.85
N ALA A 151 3.32 -0.95 7.85
CA ALA A 151 3.23 0.45 7.43
C ALA A 151 3.74 1.39 8.52
N HIS A 152 4.42 2.46 8.11
CA HIS A 152 4.82 3.62 8.92
C HIS A 152 5.09 3.29 10.41
N VAL A 153 5.98 2.32 10.68
CA VAL A 153 6.23 1.77 12.03
C VAL A 153 6.67 2.82 13.06
N ASP A 154 7.10 3.99 12.63
CA ASP A 154 7.51 5.12 13.45
C ASP A 154 6.42 6.21 13.59
N ARG A 155 5.13 5.88 13.32
CA ARG A 155 3.98 6.76 13.58
C ARG A 155 3.40 6.55 14.98
N PRO A 156 2.81 7.59 15.60
CA PRO A 156 2.21 7.50 16.93
C PRO A 156 0.84 6.80 16.96
N ALA A 157 0.28 6.42 15.79
CA ALA A 157 -1.00 5.74 15.67
C ALA A 157 -0.94 4.70 14.55
N PHE A 158 -1.70 3.62 14.71
CA PHE A 158 -1.87 2.53 13.75
C PHE A 158 -0.55 1.88 13.30
N SER A 159 0.50 1.94 14.12
CA SER A 159 1.80 1.35 13.85
C SER A 159 2.13 0.24 14.84
N MET A 160 3.03 -0.68 14.47
CA MET A 160 3.50 -1.70 15.41
C MET A 160 4.06 -1.09 16.68
N THR A 161 4.84 -0.02 16.57
CA THR A 161 5.44 0.60 17.76
C THR A 161 4.43 1.34 18.63
N SER A 162 3.35 1.88 18.06
CA SER A 162 2.31 2.53 18.85
C SER A 162 1.40 1.52 19.57
N GLN A 163 1.15 0.36 18.97
CA GLN A 163 0.25 -0.66 19.50
C GLN A 163 0.97 -1.69 20.40
N LEU A 164 2.17 -2.13 19.98
CA LEU A 164 2.94 -3.18 20.67
C LEU A 164 4.17 -2.66 21.41
N GLY A 165 4.56 -1.41 21.19
CA GLY A 165 5.78 -0.83 21.75
C GLY A 165 7.06 -1.16 21.00
N ILE A 166 7.04 -2.13 20.09
CA ILE A 166 8.19 -2.62 19.31
C ILE A 166 7.74 -3.01 17.90
N VAL A 167 8.71 -3.15 16.98
CA VAL A 167 8.51 -3.92 15.75
C VAL A 167 8.72 -5.40 16.09
N VAL A 168 7.74 -6.25 15.75
CA VAL A 168 7.83 -7.70 15.96
C VAL A 168 8.40 -8.39 14.74
N ASP A 169 9.08 -9.52 14.94
CA ASP A 169 9.55 -10.36 13.85
C ASP A 169 8.38 -11.00 13.09
N GLY A 170 8.58 -11.24 11.79
CA GLY A 170 7.54 -11.78 10.92
C GLY A 170 8.00 -11.93 9.47
N PRO A 171 7.12 -12.36 8.57
CA PRO A 171 7.46 -12.58 7.16
C PRO A 171 7.50 -11.27 6.34
N TRP A 172 8.00 -10.20 6.94
CA TRP A 172 8.03 -8.87 6.36
C TRP A 172 9.05 -8.79 5.21
N ALA A 173 8.60 -8.36 4.03
CA ALA A 173 9.51 -8.12 2.90
C ALA A 173 10.38 -6.87 3.12
N ALA A 174 9.87 -5.91 3.87
CA ALA A 174 10.50 -4.68 4.33
C ALA A 174 9.70 -4.13 5.51
N VAL A 175 10.13 -3.00 6.05
CA VAL A 175 9.41 -2.20 7.05
C VAL A 175 9.31 -0.77 6.54
N GLU A 176 8.12 -0.19 6.52
CA GLU A 176 7.95 1.20 6.08
C GLU A 176 8.15 2.16 7.25
N CYS A 177 8.89 3.25 6.98
CA CYS A 177 9.17 4.31 7.93
C CYS A 177 8.79 5.68 7.35
N VAL A 178 8.25 6.56 8.18
CA VAL A 178 8.01 7.98 7.81
C VAL A 178 9.31 8.76 7.75
N ARG A 179 10.30 8.36 8.56
CA ARG A 179 11.60 9.05 8.70
C ARG A 179 12.75 8.07 8.55
N ILE A 180 13.86 8.55 8.05
CA ILE A 180 15.13 7.82 8.00
C ILE A 180 16.21 8.67 8.69
N PRO A 181 16.81 8.20 9.77
CA PRO A 181 16.54 6.94 10.50
C PRO A 181 15.17 6.95 11.20
N PRO A 182 14.56 5.76 11.39
CA PRO A 182 13.25 5.67 12.02
C PRO A 182 13.29 6.06 13.49
N GLY A 183 12.27 6.78 13.95
CA GLY A 183 12.19 7.21 15.33
C GLY A 183 10.79 7.66 15.74
N LEU A 184 10.40 7.34 16.98
CA LEU A 184 9.13 7.71 17.57
C LEU A 184 9.35 8.46 18.89
N ASN A 185 8.72 9.63 19.04
CA ASN A 185 8.80 10.45 20.27
C ASN A 185 10.25 10.74 20.73
N GLY A 186 11.17 10.94 19.80
CA GLY A 186 12.58 11.22 20.09
C GLY A 186 13.44 10.00 20.38
N SER A 187 12.88 8.78 20.35
CA SER A 187 13.60 7.53 20.55
C SER A 187 13.76 6.79 19.22
N PRO A 188 14.92 6.15 18.96
CA PRO A 188 15.09 5.29 17.78
C PRO A 188 14.11 4.12 17.83
N VAL A 189 13.59 3.73 16.64
CA VAL A 189 12.80 2.50 16.45
C VAL A 189 13.75 1.40 15.97
N ASP A 190 13.81 0.29 16.71
CA ASP A 190 14.52 -0.91 16.27
C ASP A 190 13.68 -1.64 15.21
N THR A 191 14.18 -1.72 14.01
CA THR A 191 13.51 -2.36 12.87
C THR A 191 14.00 -3.79 12.60
N LEU A 192 14.69 -4.42 13.56
CA LEU A 192 15.20 -5.79 13.48
C LEU A 192 16.07 -6.08 12.23
N ASN A 193 16.71 -5.04 11.69
CA ASN A 193 17.50 -5.08 10.45
C ASN A 193 16.71 -5.42 9.18
N PHE A 194 15.40 -5.36 9.18
CA PHE A 194 14.62 -5.44 7.94
C PHE A 194 15.02 -4.34 6.95
N PRO A 195 14.92 -4.59 5.64
CA PRO A 195 14.99 -3.53 4.64
C PRO A 195 13.97 -2.44 4.97
N LEU A 196 14.34 -1.18 4.79
CA LEU A 196 13.42 -0.06 5.02
C LEU A 196 12.85 0.43 3.71
N THR A 197 11.60 0.86 3.72
CA THR A 197 10.98 1.65 2.66
C THR A 197 10.48 2.97 3.22
N THR A 198 10.34 3.94 2.35
CA THR A 198 9.55 5.15 2.60
C THR A 198 8.43 5.17 1.57
N SER A 199 7.31 5.80 1.87
CA SER A 199 6.25 6.02 0.89
C SER A 199 5.44 7.24 1.27
N SER A 200 4.61 7.71 0.37
CA SER A 200 3.90 8.97 0.56
C SER A 200 2.77 8.86 1.57
N ASP A 201 2.13 7.71 1.68
CA ASP A 201 0.88 7.56 2.42
C ASP A 201 -0.07 8.70 2.01
N ALA A 202 -0.28 8.80 0.68
CA ALA A 202 -0.95 9.94 0.07
C ALA A 202 -2.45 9.80 0.20
N HIS A 203 -3.08 10.75 0.84
CA HIS A 203 -4.53 10.90 0.98
C HIS A 203 -5.05 12.14 0.23
N TYR A 204 -4.15 12.99 -0.26
CA TYR A 204 -4.43 14.23 -0.99
C TYR A 204 -3.45 14.38 -2.15
N SER A 205 -3.83 15.10 -3.19
CA SER A 205 -3.04 15.30 -4.40
C SER A 205 -1.61 15.82 -4.14
N GLU A 206 -1.44 16.73 -3.19
CA GLU A 206 -0.15 17.29 -2.83
C GLU A 206 0.81 16.29 -2.16
N HIS A 207 0.27 15.19 -1.61
CA HIS A 207 1.06 14.17 -0.93
C HIS A 207 1.65 13.12 -1.87
N VAL A 208 1.08 12.91 -3.07
CA VAL A 208 1.51 11.87 -4.01
C VAL A 208 2.99 12.04 -4.37
N GLY A 209 3.81 11.03 -4.14
CA GLY A 209 5.26 11.08 -4.46
C GLY A 209 6.07 12.02 -3.55
N ARG A 210 5.61 12.34 -2.34
CA ARG A 210 6.36 13.20 -1.40
C ARG A 210 7.51 12.48 -0.70
N ARG A 211 7.49 11.16 -0.62
CA ARG A 211 8.53 10.33 0.03
C ARG A 211 8.86 9.08 -0.79
N PRO A 212 9.21 9.23 -2.07
CA PRO A 212 9.54 8.09 -2.90
C PRO A 212 10.90 7.52 -2.50
N PHE A 213 11.15 6.28 -2.90
CA PHE A 213 12.45 5.64 -2.75
C PHE A 213 12.92 5.03 -4.07
N VAL A 214 14.21 4.72 -4.18
CA VAL A 214 14.78 4.08 -5.36
C VAL A 214 14.91 2.59 -5.12
N LEU A 215 14.21 1.81 -5.95
CA LEU A 215 14.30 0.36 -5.99
C LEU A 215 15.33 -0.07 -7.03
N ASP A 216 16.31 -0.89 -6.60
CA ASP A 216 17.38 -1.40 -7.48
C ASP A 216 16.92 -2.65 -8.22
N VAL A 217 16.18 -2.42 -9.29
CA VAL A 217 15.61 -3.47 -10.17
C VAL A 217 15.43 -2.91 -11.57
N ASP A 218 15.64 -3.74 -12.58
CA ASP A 218 15.38 -3.37 -13.96
C ASP A 218 13.88 -3.40 -14.25
N ARG A 219 13.43 -2.42 -15.04
CA ARG A 219 12.02 -2.24 -15.38
C ARG A 219 11.42 -3.49 -16.02
N GLU A 220 12.16 -4.12 -16.93
CA GLU A 220 11.73 -5.30 -17.68
C GLU A 220 11.49 -6.52 -16.78
N GLU A 221 12.13 -6.58 -15.60
CA GLU A 221 11.93 -7.66 -14.64
C GLU A 221 10.55 -7.58 -13.94
N LEU A 222 10.00 -6.38 -13.75
CA LEU A 222 8.71 -6.16 -13.06
C LEU A 222 7.56 -5.86 -14.03
N GLN A 223 7.84 -5.35 -15.22
CA GLN A 223 6.80 -4.99 -16.18
C GLN A 223 5.93 -6.20 -16.57
N PRO A 224 4.59 -6.07 -16.68
CA PRO A 224 3.73 -7.11 -17.21
C PRO A 224 4.20 -7.59 -18.59
N GLY A 225 4.34 -8.90 -18.79
CA GLY A 225 4.89 -9.47 -20.03
C GLY A 225 6.40 -9.31 -20.21
N GLY A 226 7.10 -8.71 -19.25
CA GLY A 226 8.55 -8.51 -19.29
C GLY A 226 9.38 -9.80 -19.16
N ILE A 227 10.67 -9.70 -19.49
CA ILE A 227 11.61 -10.81 -19.57
C ILE A 227 11.90 -11.37 -18.17
N GLY A 228 11.90 -12.69 -18.05
CA GLY A 228 12.29 -13.41 -16.83
C GLY A 228 11.38 -14.60 -16.53
N THR A 229 11.96 -15.65 -15.97
CA THR A 229 11.24 -16.85 -15.51
C THR A 229 10.82 -16.77 -14.04
N GLU A 230 11.38 -15.81 -13.30
CA GLU A 230 11.08 -15.56 -11.88
C GLU A 230 9.71 -14.89 -11.75
N ALA A 231 8.93 -15.28 -10.75
CA ALA A 231 7.66 -14.61 -10.47
C ALA A 231 7.90 -13.14 -10.07
N LYS A 232 7.08 -12.22 -10.58
CA LYS A 232 7.25 -10.77 -10.34
C LYS A 232 7.29 -10.43 -8.84
N ILE A 233 6.56 -11.17 -8.03
CA ILE A 233 6.55 -10.99 -6.58
C ILE A 233 7.90 -11.34 -5.94
N ASP A 234 8.59 -12.35 -6.44
CA ASP A 234 9.91 -12.75 -5.95
C ASP A 234 10.98 -11.75 -6.42
N VAL A 235 10.85 -11.21 -7.63
CA VAL A 235 11.67 -10.09 -8.11
C VAL A 235 11.52 -8.88 -7.19
N LEU A 236 10.28 -8.52 -6.81
CA LEU A 236 10.01 -7.43 -5.89
C LEU A 236 10.63 -7.67 -4.51
N LYS A 237 10.45 -8.87 -3.93
CA LYS A 237 11.09 -9.27 -2.66
C LYS A 237 12.61 -9.13 -2.70
N ARG A 238 13.22 -9.63 -3.76
CA ARG A 238 14.67 -9.56 -3.97
C ARG A 238 15.17 -8.11 -4.09
N ALA A 239 14.42 -7.26 -4.80
CA ALA A 239 14.74 -5.85 -4.96
C ALA A 239 14.64 -5.08 -3.63
N LEU A 240 13.61 -5.32 -2.84
CA LEU A 240 13.45 -4.76 -1.48
C LEU A 240 14.62 -5.20 -0.58
N GLY A 241 15.01 -6.48 -0.64
CA GLY A 241 16.14 -7.04 0.14
C GLY A 241 17.51 -6.41 -0.17
N ARG A 242 17.68 -5.74 -1.32
CA ARG A 242 18.92 -5.01 -1.69
C ARG A 242 19.07 -3.65 -0.99
N ARG A 243 18.22 -3.32 -0.04
CA ARG A 243 18.15 -2.07 0.71
C ARG A 243 17.92 -0.86 -0.20
N PRO A 244 16.68 -0.43 -0.35
CA PRO A 244 16.27 0.73 -1.13
C PRO A 244 17.08 1.99 -0.76
N ARG A 245 17.31 2.87 -1.74
CA ARG A 245 17.91 4.18 -1.50
C ARG A 245 16.82 5.22 -1.32
N TYR A 246 16.95 6.04 -0.28
CA TYR A 246 15.97 7.07 0.06
C TYR A 246 16.33 8.39 -0.60
N ILE A 247 15.31 9.12 -1.02
CA ILE A 247 15.44 10.51 -1.44
C ILE A 247 15.11 11.35 -0.23
N LEU A 248 16.14 11.84 0.45
CA LEU A 248 15.96 12.81 1.53
C LEU A 248 15.71 14.17 0.90
N GLU A 249 14.52 14.75 1.10
CA GLU A 249 14.31 16.17 0.81
C GLU A 249 15.19 16.97 1.77
N HIS A 250 15.98 17.89 1.20
CA HIS A 250 16.82 18.85 1.94
C HIS A 250 16.02 20.11 2.27
#